data_a21fc4d91b4a2c959e4e3afcd8eae186
#
_entry.id   a21fc4d91b4a2c959e4e3afcd8eae186
#
_cell.length_a   1.000
_cell.length_b   1.000
_cell.length_c   1.000
_cell.angle_alpha   90.00
_cell.angle_beta   90.00
_cell.angle_gamma   90.00
#
_symmetry.space_group_name_H-M   'P 1'
#
loop_
_entity.id
_entity.type
_entity.pdbx_description
1 polymer ?
#
loop_
_entity_poly.entity_id
_entity_poly.type
_entity_poly.pdbx_seq_one_letter_code
_entity_poly.pdbx_strand_id
1 'polypeptide(L)'
;MNVFQIPLPLVQYEFEQEVIHQRVKDGYINATSMCKANDKQFNDYARLKTTPLFLSELSSETGIPVSELVQSIKGGVPALQGTWVHPQVAISLAQWLSPVFAVRVTKWIFDWMSGKVAGGNLPYHLRRYMANLTNVPSGHFSMLNEMTTALIAPLEHMGYVLPSSMLPDISEGRMLCKWVLDQGYNTDELPTYKHVFEDGRVVYPKAYPNNLLADFRRHFIEVWMHKNAMSYFGQRDQNAIKYIENLLSLPNYRDIAGFLPAA
;
A
#
# COMPACT_ATOMS: atom_id res chain seq x y z
N MET A 1 27.61 3.40 7.88
CA MET A 1 26.54 2.94 6.96
C MET A 1 25.21 3.33 7.59
N ASN A 2 24.58 4.41 7.08
CA ASN A 2 23.23 4.79 7.52
C ASN A 2 22.24 3.85 6.81
N VAL A 3 21.74 2.86 7.54
CA VAL A 3 20.59 2.09 7.11
C VAL A 3 19.40 3.04 7.23
N PHE A 4 18.88 3.54 6.12
CA PHE A 4 17.60 4.23 6.07
C PHE A 4 16.52 3.21 6.46
N GLN A 5 16.12 3.20 7.73
CA GLN A 5 14.91 2.52 8.15
C GLN A 5 13.73 3.28 7.54
N ILE A 6 13.10 2.66 6.54
CA ILE A 6 11.80 3.10 6.03
C ILE A 6 10.83 3.03 7.22
N PRO A 7 10.19 4.13 7.61
CA PRO A 7 9.21 4.07 8.69
C PRO A 7 8.10 3.10 8.28
N LEU A 8 7.96 2.02 9.06
CA LEU A 8 6.82 1.10 8.88
C LEU A 8 5.54 1.92 9.05
N PRO A 9 4.59 1.87 8.11
CA PRO A 9 3.35 2.60 8.25
C PRO A 9 2.61 2.11 9.50
N LEU A 10 2.27 3.06 10.38
CA LEU A 10 1.59 2.81 11.64
C LEU A 10 0.18 3.42 11.60
N VAL A 11 -0.80 2.64 12.02
CA VAL A 11 -2.12 3.16 12.39
C VAL A 11 -2.05 3.65 13.82
N GLN A 12 -2.73 4.75 14.10
CA GLN A 12 -2.82 5.33 15.43
C GLN A 12 -4.26 5.21 15.94
N TYR A 13 -4.41 4.71 17.15
CA TYR A 13 -5.67 4.65 17.86
C TYR A 13 -5.54 5.44 19.15
N GLU A 14 -6.50 6.32 19.42
CA GLU A 14 -6.59 7.03 20.68
C GLU A 14 -7.46 6.24 21.66
N PHE A 15 -6.93 6.01 22.85
CA PHE A 15 -7.67 5.46 23.98
C PHE A 15 -7.22 6.14 25.27
N GLU A 16 -8.17 6.73 25.98
CA GLU A 16 -7.91 7.63 27.09
C GLU A 16 -6.96 8.78 26.67
N GLN A 17 -5.79 8.90 27.29
CA GLN A 17 -4.80 9.93 26.98
C GLN A 17 -3.57 9.37 26.21
N GLU A 18 -3.66 8.13 25.74
CA GLU A 18 -2.56 7.43 25.08
C GLU A 18 -2.84 7.14 23.61
N VAL A 19 -1.80 7.24 22.80
CA VAL A 19 -1.82 6.85 21.39
C VAL A 19 -1.23 5.45 21.26
N ILE A 20 -2.05 4.53 20.77
CA ILE A 20 -1.68 3.12 20.56
C ILE A 20 -1.43 2.91 19.08
N HIS A 21 -0.25 2.40 18.75
CA HIS A 21 0.15 2.14 17.38
C HIS A 21 -0.07 0.69 16.99
N GLN A 22 -0.54 0.47 15.76
CA GLN A 22 -0.61 -0.82 15.09
C GLN A 22 0.21 -0.78 13.80
N ARG A 23 1.00 -1.80 13.52
CA ARG A 23 1.72 -1.95 12.26
C ARG A 23 0.77 -2.41 11.15
N VAL A 24 0.76 -1.71 10.03
CA VAL A 24 -0.11 -2.05 8.89
C VAL A 24 0.29 -3.37 8.25
N LYS A 25 1.59 -3.62 8.14
CA LYS A 25 2.16 -4.77 7.42
C LYS A 25 1.72 -6.12 7.99
N ASP A 26 1.69 -6.25 9.30
CA ASP A 26 1.51 -7.54 10.01
C ASP A 26 0.50 -7.46 11.15
N GLY A 27 -0.12 -6.30 11.37
CA GLY A 27 -1.16 -6.09 12.38
C GLY A 27 -0.67 -6.05 13.82
N TYR A 28 0.64 -6.11 14.08
CA TYR A 28 1.18 -6.07 15.44
C TYR A 28 0.82 -4.75 16.13
N ILE A 29 0.44 -4.84 17.41
CA ILE A 29 0.04 -3.69 18.22
C ILE A 29 1.09 -3.45 19.32
N ASN A 30 1.33 -2.18 19.64
CA ASN A 30 2.25 -1.79 20.71
C ASN A 30 1.65 -2.09 22.09
N ALA A 31 2.03 -3.22 22.65
CA ALA A 31 1.57 -3.67 23.99
C ALA A 31 2.01 -2.74 25.13
N THR A 32 3.15 -2.03 24.98
CA THR A 32 3.58 -1.06 25.97
C THR A 32 2.59 0.08 26.08
N SER A 33 2.16 0.66 24.94
CA SER A 33 1.13 1.70 24.91
C SER A 33 -0.24 1.19 25.36
N MET A 34 -0.62 -0.07 24.99
CA MET A 34 -1.86 -0.69 25.48
C MET A 34 -1.90 -0.76 27.00
N CYS A 35 -0.81 -1.22 27.61
CA CYS A 35 -0.69 -1.34 29.06
C CYS A 35 -0.71 0.03 29.75
N LYS A 36 0.03 1.01 29.20
CA LYS A 36 0.08 2.37 29.70
C LYS A 36 -1.30 3.04 29.71
N ALA A 37 -2.08 2.87 28.65
CA ALA A 37 -3.46 3.35 28.55
C ALA A 37 -4.43 2.74 29.58
N ASN A 38 -4.00 1.72 30.33
CA ASN A 38 -4.80 1.03 31.35
C ASN A 38 -4.07 1.00 32.71
N ASP A 39 -3.08 1.85 32.93
CA ASP A 39 -2.27 1.93 34.17
C ASP A 39 -1.66 0.58 34.62
N LYS A 40 -1.25 -0.26 33.65
CA LYS A 40 -0.67 -1.59 33.88
C LYS A 40 0.67 -1.74 33.15
N GLN A 41 1.38 -2.83 33.45
CA GLN A 41 2.64 -3.16 32.80
C GLN A 41 2.55 -4.48 32.06
N PHE A 42 3.17 -4.58 30.88
CA PHE A 42 3.21 -5.80 30.08
C PHE A 42 3.85 -6.97 30.86
N ASN A 43 4.83 -6.70 31.71
CA ASN A 43 5.49 -7.72 32.53
C ASN A 43 4.52 -8.43 33.49
N ASP A 44 3.48 -7.75 33.96
CA ASP A 44 2.49 -8.36 34.86
C ASP A 44 1.62 -9.36 34.08
N TYR A 45 1.21 -9.02 32.85
CA TYR A 45 0.55 -9.96 31.95
C TYR A 45 1.46 -11.15 31.61
N ALA A 46 2.72 -10.91 31.29
CA ALA A 46 3.67 -11.96 30.93
C ALA A 46 3.94 -12.97 32.06
N ARG A 47 3.80 -12.55 33.33
CA ARG A 47 3.99 -13.39 34.52
C ARG A 47 2.76 -14.22 34.90
N LEU A 48 1.60 -14.00 34.28
CA LEU A 48 0.43 -14.83 34.52
C LEU A 48 0.72 -16.28 34.13
N LYS A 49 0.27 -17.24 34.93
CA LYS A 49 0.46 -18.67 34.62
C LYS A 49 -0.15 -19.12 33.30
N THR A 50 -1.18 -18.43 32.86
CA THR A 50 -1.89 -18.71 31.60
C THR A 50 -1.19 -18.16 30.39
N THR A 51 -0.41 -17.08 30.50
CA THR A 51 0.21 -16.40 29.34
C THR A 51 1.26 -17.27 28.62
N PRO A 52 2.22 -17.92 29.30
CA PRO A 52 3.16 -18.81 28.62
C PRO A 52 2.46 -20.01 27.95
N LEU A 53 1.41 -20.54 28.54
CA LEU A 53 0.62 -21.63 27.95
C LEU A 53 -0.08 -21.16 26.67
N PHE A 54 -0.72 -19.98 26.73
CA PHE A 54 -1.37 -19.38 25.58
C PHE A 54 -0.38 -19.11 24.44
N LEU A 55 0.78 -18.53 24.75
CA LEU A 55 1.82 -18.26 23.75
C LEU A 55 2.39 -19.53 23.12
N SER A 56 2.55 -20.59 23.91
CA SER A 56 3.00 -21.90 23.41
C SER A 56 2.00 -22.51 22.45
N GLU A 57 0.72 -22.50 22.81
CA GLU A 57 -0.36 -23.02 21.97
C GLU A 57 -0.49 -22.22 20.68
N LEU A 58 -0.49 -20.89 20.79
CA LEU A 58 -0.54 -20.00 19.61
C LEU A 58 0.66 -20.23 18.70
N SER A 59 1.85 -20.43 19.25
CA SER A 59 3.05 -20.75 18.47
C SER A 59 2.93 -22.08 17.74
N SER A 60 2.35 -23.09 18.39
CA SER A 60 2.11 -24.41 17.79
C SER A 60 1.10 -24.35 16.65
N GLU A 61 0.01 -23.60 16.83
CA GLU A 61 -1.06 -23.46 15.83
C GLU A 61 -0.65 -22.64 14.62
N THR A 62 0.06 -21.53 14.86
CA THR A 62 0.44 -20.58 13.78
C THR A 62 1.77 -20.91 13.12
N GLY A 63 2.62 -21.73 13.74
CA GLY A 63 4.01 -21.95 13.32
C GLY A 63 4.94 -20.76 13.60
N ILE A 64 4.46 -19.70 14.28
CA ILE A 64 5.24 -18.50 14.60
C ILE A 64 5.94 -18.71 15.95
N PRO A 65 7.28 -18.60 16.04
CA PRO A 65 7.99 -18.75 17.31
C PRO A 65 7.51 -17.73 18.37
N VAL A 66 7.48 -18.11 19.64
CA VAL A 66 7.06 -17.21 20.73
C VAL A 66 7.87 -15.90 20.75
N SER A 67 9.16 -15.95 20.40
CA SER A 67 10.01 -14.76 20.30
C SER A 67 9.56 -13.78 19.20
N GLU A 68 8.84 -14.28 18.21
CA GLU A 68 8.25 -13.45 17.15
C GLU A 68 6.84 -13.01 17.52
N LEU A 69 6.05 -13.81 18.24
CA LEU A 69 4.73 -13.40 18.74
C LEU A 69 4.80 -12.20 19.69
N VAL A 70 5.93 -12.03 20.38
CA VAL A 70 6.21 -10.92 21.30
C VAL A 70 7.59 -10.36 21.01
N GLN A 71 7.64 -9.19 20.38
CA GLN A 71 8.86 -8.52 19.90
C GLN A 71 9.18 -7.30 20.77
N SER A 72 10.41 -7.17 21.25
CA SER A 72 10.87 -6.00 21.99
C SER A 72 11.80 -5.14 21.12
N ILE A 73 11.43 -3.89 20.88
CA ILE A 73 12.21 -2.93 20.09
C ILE A 73 12.76 -1.86 21.04
N LYS A 74 14.09 -1.75 21.11
CA LYS A 74 14.82 -0.77 21.93
C LYS A 74 15.62 0.16 21.02
N GLY A 75 15.54 1.46 21.26
CA GLY A 75 16.24 2.46 20.45
C GLY A 75 15.60 2.73 19.08
N GLY A 76 16.18 3.67 18.33
CA GLY A 76 15.64 4.10 17.04
C GLY A 76 14.47 5.09 17.17
N VAL A 77 13.53 5.06 16.24
CA VAL A 77 12.38 5.97 16.19
C VAL A 77 11.48 5.77 17.41
N PRO A 78 11.14 6.82 18.20
CA PRO A 78 10.35 6.68 19.42
C PRO A 78 9.00 5.96 19.23
N ALA A 79 8.29 6.21 18.14
CA ALA A 79 7.00 5.56 17.83
C ALA A 79 7.11 4.05 17.61
N LEU A 80 8.32 3.53 17.32
CA LEU A 80 8.56 2.11 17.10
C LEU A 80 9.07 1.39 18.35
N GLN A 81 9.44 2.13 19.40
CA GLN A 81 9.96 1.53 20.63
C GLN A 81 8.87 0.88 21.46
N GLY A 82 9.24 -0.15 22.21
CA GLY A 82 8.36 -0.88 23.11
C GLY A 82 8.21 -2.35 22.76
N THR A 83 7.23 -2.98 23.39
CA THR A 83 6.85 -4.37 23.14
C THR A 83 5.73 -4.41 22.12
N TRP A 84 5.95 -5.12 21.03
CA TRP A 84 4.99 -5.33 19.96
C TRP A 84 4.50 -6.77 19.99
N VAL A 85 3.18 -6.96 19.90
CA VAL A 85 2.59 -8.28 20.02
C VAL A 85 1.71 -8.62 18.82
N HIS A 86 1.71 -9.91 18.47
CA HIS A 86 0.84 -10.48 17.44
C HIS A 86 -0.64 -10.11 17.71
N PRO A 87 -1.52 -9.94 16.68
CA PRO A 87 -2.92 -9.56 16.85
C PRO A 87 -3.69 -10.41 17.87
N GLN A 88 -3.52 -11.73 17.87
CA GLN A 88 -4.17 -12.63 18.84
C GLN A 88 -3.63 -12.44 20.26
N VAL A 89 -2.34 -12.14 20.41
CA VAL A 89 -1.75 -11.79 21.72
C VAL A 89 -2.30 -10.45 22.21
N ALA A 90 -2.49 -9.49 21.30
CA ALA A 90 -3.10 -8.19 21.65
C ALA A 90 -4.55 -8.34 22.14
N ILE A 91 -5.33 -9.25 21.56
CA ILE A 91 -6.69 -9.57 22.04
C ILE A 91 -6.63 -10.14 23.44
N SER A 92 -5.78 -11.15 23.68
CA SER A 92 -5.63 -11.77 25.00
C SER A 92 -5.14 -10.76 26.05
N LEU A 93 -4.16 -9.92 25.70
CA LEU A 93 -3.69 -8.83 26.56
C LEU A 93 -4.83 -7.86 26.89
N ALA A 94 -5.59 -7.44 25.89
CA ALA A 94 -6.68 -6.48 26.07
C ALA A 94 -7.78 -7.02 26.99
N GLN A 95 -8.09 -8.31 26.91
CA GLN A 95 -9.04 -8.99 27.83
C GLN A 95 -8.58 -8.94 29.28
N TRP A 96 -7.27 -9.09 29.51
CA TRP A 96 -6.70 -8.95 30.85
C TRP A 96 -6.66 -7.49 31.32
N LEU A 97 -6.46 -6.52 30.41
CA LEU A 97 -6.41 -5.10 30.74
C LEU A 97 -7.77 -4.58 31.22
N SER A 98 -8.79 -4.63 30.37
CA SER A 98 -10.17 -4.31 30.76
C SER A 98 -11.17 -4.80 29.69
N PRO A 99 -12.43 -5.13 30.09
CA PRO A 99 -13.47 -5.53 29.14
C PRO A 99 -13.78 -4.43 28.08
N VAL A 100 -13.81 -3.16 28.48
CA VAL A 100 -14.05 -2.03 27.58
C VAL A 100 -12.94 -1.93 26.54
N PHE A 101 -11.70 -2.05 26.99
CA PHE A 101 -10.55 -2.00 26.11
C PHE A 101 -10.48 -3.22 25.17
N ALA A 102 -10.87 -4.40 25.66
CA ALA A 102 -10.94 -5.61 24.84
C ALA A 102 -11.89 -5.45 23.64
N VAL A 103 -13.06 -4.86 23.82
CA VAL A 103 -14.01 -4.57 22.73
C VAL A 103 -13.37 -3.62 21.69
N ARG A 104 -12.64 -2.60 22.14
CA ARG A 104 -11.95 -1.66 21.25
C ARG A 104 -10.86 -2.34 20.43
N VAL A 105 -9.99 -3.09 21.08
CA VAL A 105 -8.87 -3.78 20.41
C VAL A 105 -9.38 -4.84 19.44
N THR A 106 -10.40 -5.61 19.82
CA THR A 106 -11.03 -6.58 18.92
C THR A 106 -11.58 -5.89 17.66
N LYS A 107 -12.23 -4.73 17.83
CA LYS A 107 -12.70 -3.93 16.69
C LYS A 107 -11.56 -3.47 15.80
N TRP A 108 -10.46 -2.95 16.35
CA TRP A 108 -9.29 -2.48 15.58
C TRP A 108 -8.70 -3.61 14.75
N ILE A 109 -8.53 -4.80 15.36
CA ILE A 109 -8.01 -5.98 14.66
C ILE A 109 -8.98 -6.44 13.57
N PHE A 110 -10.28 -6.47 13.84
CA PHE A 110 -11.29 -6.82 12.84
C PHE A 110 -11.30 -5.81 11.67
N ASP A 111 -11.21 -4.52 11.96
CA ASP A 111 -11.15 -3.47 10.93
C ASP A 111 -9.87 -3.60 10.10
N TRP A 112 -8.74 -3.94 10.73
CA TRP A 112 -7.48 -4.23 10.03
C TRP A 112 -7.61 -5.48 9.13
N MET A 113 -8.08 -6.62 9.65
CA MET A 113 -8.26 -7.85 8.89
C MET A 113 -9.24 -7.71 7.73
N SER A 114 -10.28 -6.89 7.90
CA SER A 114 -11.27 -6.63 6.86
C SER A 114 -10.83 -5.58 5.82
N GLY A 115 -9.59 -5.09 5.92
CA GLY A 115 -9.05 -4.06 5.04
C GLY A 115 -9.63 -2.64 5.27
N LYS A 116 -10.51 -2.44 6.27
CA LYS A 116 -11.07 -1.11 6.56
C LYS A 116 -10.02 -0.14 7.07
N VAL A 117 -9.02 -0.65 7.77
CA VAL A 117 -7.89 0.15 8.27
C VAL A 117 -6.84 0.37 7.17
N ALA A 118 -6.72 -0.54 6.22
CA ALA A 118 -5.83 -0.40 5.08
C ALA A 118 -6.18 0.82 4.20
N GLY A 119 -7.46 1.23 4.17
CA GLY A 119 -7.87 2.46 3.49
C GLY A 119 -7.24 3.74 4.05
N GLY A 120 -6.84 3.78 5.32
CA GLY A 120 -6.15 4.92 5.94
C GLY A 120 -4.64 4.98 5.67
N ASN A 121 -4.01 3.85 5.35
CA ASN A 121 -2.57 3.72 5.17
C ASN A 121 -2.12 3.19 3.80
N LEU A 122 -3.06 2.93 2.90
CA LEU A 122 -2.67 2.69 1.51
C LEU A 122 -1.98 3.94 0.97
N PRO A 123 -0.91 3.79 0.20
CA PRO A 123 -0.32 4.89 -0.53
C PRO A 123 -1.36 5.70 -1.30
N TYR A 124 -1.12 7.00 -1.42
CA TYR A 124 -2.06 7.95 -2.04
C TYR A 124 -2.61 7.45 -3.39
N HIS A 125 -1.74 6.94 -4.24
CA HIS A 125 -2.15 6.53 -5.59
C HIS A 125 -3.05 5.29 -5.60
N LEU A 126 -2.84 4.35 -4.67
CA LEU A 126 -3.71 3.19 -4.50
C LEU A 126 -5.08 3.58 -3.94
N ARG A 127 -5.14 4.50 -2.97
CA ARG A 127 -6.42 5.03 -2.49
C ARG A 127 -7.17 5.77 -3.61
N ARG A 128 -6.46 6.61 -4.37
CA ARG A 128 -7.01 7.31 -5.53
C ARG A 128 -7.55 6.32 -6.58
N TYR A 129 -6.83 5.26 -6.87
CA TYR A 129 -7.27 4.18 -7.76
C TYR A 129 -8.56 3.54 -7.25
N MET A 130 -8.58 3.09 -5.99
CA MET A 130 -9.76 2.43 -5.41
C MET A 130 -11.00 3.32 -5.39
N ALA A 131 -10.83 4.62 -5.10
CA ALA A 131 -11.92 5.59 -5.08
C ALA A 131 -12.57 5.83 -6.47
N ASN A 132 -11.85 5.53 -7.55
CA ASN A 132 -12.29 5.82 -8.92
C ASN A 132 -12.52 4.56 -9.78
N LEU A 133 -12.19 3.38 -9.27
CA LEU A 133 -12.23 2.12 -10.02
C LEU A 133 -13.60 1.85 -10.66
N THR A 134 -14.68 2.09 -9.94
CA THR A 134 -16.06 1.82 -10.38
C THR A 134 -16.66 2.91 -11.28
N ASN A 135 -15.94 4.02 -11.45
CA ASN A 135 -16.44 5.14 -12.25
C ASN A 135 -16.13 4.99 -13.76
N VAL A 136 -15.24 4.07 -14.10
CA VAL A 136 -14.86 3.81 -15.49
C VAL A 136 -15.98 3.04 -16.19
N PRO A 137 -16.46 3.49 -17.38
CA PRO A 137 -17.52 2.82 -18.11
C PRO A 137 -17.16 1.37 -18.47
N SER A 138 -18.15 0.48 -18.45
CA SER A 138 -17.98 -0.92 -18.88
C SER A 138 -17.43 -0.98 -20.31
N GLY A 139 -16.53 -1.93 -20.57
CA GLY A 139 -15.87 -2.07 -21.87
C GLY A 139 -14.74 -1.07 -22.15
N HIS A 140 -14.38 -0.27 -21.14
CA HIS A 140 -13.31 0.72 -21.25
C HIS A 140 -12.28 0.56 -20.13
N PHE A 141 -11.09 1.09 -20.36
CA PHE A 141 -10.05 1.21 -19.34
C PHE A 141 -9.70 2.68 -19.08
N SER A 142 -9.17 2.96 -17.93
CA SER A 142 -8.61 4.28 -17.59
C SER A 142 -7.09 4.23 -17.50
N MET A 143 -6.47 5.35 -17.76
CA MET A 143 -5.02 5.49 -17.60
C MET A 143 -4.57 5.17 -16.18
N LEU A 144 -5.34 5.60 -15.18
CA LEU A 144 -5.03 5.30 -13.78
C LEU A 144 -5.03 3.78 -13.50
N ASN A 145 -5.99 3.02 -14.04
CA ASN A 145 -6.03 1.56 -13.85
C ASN A 145 -4.76 0.90 -14.37
N GLU A 146 -4.42 1.19 -15.61
CA GLU A 146 -3.27 0.57 -16.27
C GLU A 146 -1.95 0.99 -15.62
N MET A 147 -1.79 2.28 -15.30
CA MET A 147 -0.61 2.77 -14.61
C MET A 147 -0.49 2.24 -13.18
N THR A 148 -1.62 2.04 -12.50
CA THR A 148 -1.60 1.41 -11.18
C THR A 148 -1.08 -0.01 -11.27
N THR A 149 -1.57 -0.80 -12.21
CA THR A 149 -1.17 -2.20 -12.38
C THR A 149 0.27 -2.35 -12.88
N ALA A 150 0.64 -1.52 -13.88
CA ALA A 150 1.91 -1.69 -14.59
C ALA A 150 3.07 -0.86 -14.01
N LEU A 151 2.84 0.09 -13.12
CA LEU A 151 3.90 0.95 -12.58
C LEU A 151 3.77 1.18 -11.07
N ILE A 152 2.63 1.72 -10.62
CA ILE A 152 2.50 2.25 -9.26
C ILE A 152 2.57 1.11 -8.24
N ALA A 153 1.73 0.09 -8.36
CA ALA A 153 1.71 -1.03 -7.43
C ALA A 153 3.03 -1.85 -7.44
N PRO A 154 3.67 -2.12 -8.58
CA PRO A 154 5.01 -2.70 -8.60
C PRO A 154 6.08 -1.87 -7.89
N LEU A 155 6.11 -0.54 -8.09
CA LEU A 155 7.05 0.34 -7.39
C LEU A 155 6.85 0.31 -5.88
N GLU A 156 5.59 0.38 -5.43
CA GLU A 156 5.24 0.34 -4.01
C GLU A 156 5.51 -1.02 -3.39
N HIS A 157 5.29 -2.11 -4.14
CA HIS A 157 5.68 -3.46 -3.72
C HIS A 157 7.20 -3.58 -3.50
N MET A 158 8.00 -2.91 -4.32
CA MET A 158 9.46 -2.83 -4.15
C MET A 158 9.90 -1.88 -3.03
N GLY A 159 8.98 -1.18 -2.37
CA GLY A 159 9.24 -0.27 -1.25
C GLY A 159 9.42 1.19 -1.65
N TYR A 160 9.12 1.57 -2.89
CA TYR A 160 9.09 2.97 -3.30
C TYR A 160 7.65 3.51 -3.29
N VAL A 161 7.30 4.29 -2.29
CA VAL A 161 6.00 4.96 -2.21
C VAL A 161 6.01 6.19 -3.12
N LEU A 162 5.19 6.15 -4.17
CA LEU A 162 5.10 7.24 -5.14
C LEU A 162 4.51 8.51 -4.49
N PRO A 163 5.22 9.66 -4.50
CA PRO A 163 4.72 10.92 -3.95
C PRO A 163 3.40 11.35 -4.58
N SER A 164 2.49 11.90 -3.79
CA SER A 164 1.17 12.36 -4.25
C SER A 164 1.23 13.47 -5.31
N SER A 165 2.34 14.21 -5.36
CA SER A 165 2.60 15.24 -6.37
C SER A 165 3.01 14.67 -7.72
N MET A 166 3.42 13.40 -7.79
CA MET A 166 3.81 12.73 -9.03
C MET A 166 2.62 11.97 -9.62
N LEU A 167 2.18 12.40 -10.78
CA LEU A 167 1.01 11.86 -11.49
C LEU A 167 1.44 11.30 -12.86
N PRO A 168 2.10 10.11 -12.90
CA PRO A 168 2.58 9.51 -14.14
C PRO A 168 1.44 9.17 -15.10
N ASP A 169 0.25 8.83 -14.58
CA ASP A 169 -0.95 8.58 -15.35
C ASP A 169 -1.42 9.80 -16.18
N ILE A 170 -1.21 11.02 -15.67
CA ILE A 170 -1.50 12.25 -16.46
C ILE A 170 -0.46 12.43 -17.57
N SER A 171 0.82 12.14 -17.26
CA SER A 171 1.90 12.24 -18.25
C SER A 171 1.67 11.26 -19.40
N GLU A 172 1.43 9.98 -19.09
CA GLU A 172 1.17 8.95 -20.09
C GLU A 172 -0.15 9.18 -20.82
N GLY A 173 -1.19 9.63 -20.12
CA GLY A 173 -2.50 9.91 -20.72
C GLY A 173 -2.43 10.98 -21.83
N ARG A 174 -1.55 11.97 -21.70
CA ARG A 174 -1.30 12.96 -22.75
C ARG A 174 -0.60 12.35 -23.97
N MET A 175 0.35 11.47 -23.74
CA MET A 175 1.10 10.79 -24.80
C MET A 175 0.19 9.79 -25.53
N LEU A 176 -0.57 9.00 -24.80
CA LEU A 176 -1.53 8.07 -25.38
C LEU A 176 -2.61 8.82 -26.20
N CYS A 177 -3.15 9.90 -25.69
CA CYS A 177 -4.16 10.67 -26.42
C CYS A 177 -3.63 11.14 -27.80
N LYS A 178 -2.38 11.60 -27.84
CA LYS A 178 -1.72 11.97 -29.10
C LYS A 178 -1.54 10.75 -30.01
N TRP A 179 -1.04 9.64 -29.47
CA TRP A 179 -0.85 8.40 -30.24
C TRP A 179 -2.16 7.87 -30.82
N VAL A 180 -3.26 7.89 -30.04
CA VAL A 180 -4.60 7.47 -30.49
C VAL A 180 -5.11 8.35 -31.64
N LEU A 181 -4.87 9.67 -31.56
CA LEU A 181 -5.16 10.60 -32.67
C LEU A 181 -4.34 10.27 -33.93
N ASP A 182 -3.05 9.98 -33.77
CA ASP A 182 -2.16 9.60 -34.89
C ASP A 182 -2.59 8.27 -35.55
N GLN A 183 -3.30 7.39 -34.81
CA GLN A 183 -3.92 6.17 -35.35
C GLN A 183 -5.28 6.41 -36.03
N GLY A 184 -5.72 7.67 -36.11
CA GLY A 184 -6.97 8.05 -36.79
C GLY A 184 -8.24 7.97 -35.94
N TYR A 185 -8.12 7.75 -34.64
CA TYR A 185 -9.28 7.78 -33.74
C TYR A 185 -9.66 9.22 -33.37
N ASN A 186 -10.94 9.52 -33.37
CA ASN A 186 -11.44 10.79 -32.82
C ASN A 186 -11.51 10.72 -31.30
N THR A 187 -10.57 11.36 -30.62
CA THR A 187 -10.53 11.36 -29.15
C THR A 187 -11.68 12.15 -28.52
N ASP A 188 -12.37 13.02 -29.27
CA ASP A 188 -13.50 13.80 -28.73
C ASP A 188 -14.77 12.97 -28.57
N GLU A 189 -14.84 11.82 -29.27
CA GLU A 189 -15.93 10.85 -29.16
C GLU A 189 -15.71 9.85 -28.00
N LEU A 190 -14.54 9.84 -27.38
CA LEU A 190 -14.26 8.94 -26.26
C LEU A 190 -15.05 9.35 -25.01
N PRO A 191 -15.70 8.39 -24.32
CA PRO A 191 -16.40 8.69 -23.09
C PRO A 191 -15.44 9.20 -22.02
N THR A 192 -15.97 10.02 -21.13
CA THR A 192 -15.27 10.48 -19.93
C THR A 192 -15.88 9.83 -18.69
N TYR A 193 -15.08 9.77 -17.61
CA TYR A 193 -15.58 9.30 -16.32
C TYR A 193 -15.27 10.32 -15.21
N LYS A 194 -16.11 10.33 -14.18
CA LYS A 194 -15.90 11.19 -13.02
C LYS A 194 -14.70 10.69 -12.23
N HIS A 195 -13.65 11.49 -12.12
CA HIS A 195 -12.47 11.22 -11.31
C HIS A 195 -12.39 12.19 -10.15
N VAL A 196 -12.36 11.66 -8.92
CA VAL A 196 -12.33 12.43 -7.68
C VAL A 196 -10.96 12.30 -7.04
N PHE A 197 -10.33 13.43 -6.71
CA PHE A 197 -9.12 13.51 -5.92
C PHE A 197 -9.47 13.64 -4.43
N GLU A 198 -8.54 13.26 -3.55
CA GLU A 198 -8.72 13.35 -2.09
C GLU A 198 -8.92 14.80 -1.58
N ASP A 199 -8.39 15.78 -2.29
CA ASP A 199 -8.59 17.21 -2.02
C ASP A 199 -9.96 17.75 -2.47
N GLY A 200 -10.83 16.89 -2.97
CA GLY A 200 -12.19 17.22 -3.41
C GLY A 200 -12.27 17.70 -4.87
N ARG A 201 -11.16 17.88 -5.58
CA ARG A 201 -11.19 18.20 -7.01
C ARG A 201 -11.84 17.07 -7.81
N VAL A 202 -12.65 17.45 -8.77
CA VAL A 202 -13.27 16.53 -9.73
C VAL A 202 -12.83 16.89 -11.13
N VAL A 203 -12.41 15.89 -11.89
CA VAL A 203 -12.08 16.00 -13.31
C VAL A 203 -12.78 14.91 -14.10
N TYR A 204 -12.80 15.07 -15.43
CA TYR A 204 -13.46 14.13 -16.33
C TYR A 204 -12.48 13.61 -17.39
N PRO A 205 -11.54 12.72 -17.03
CA PRO A 205 -10.60 12.16 -17.99
C PRO A 205 -11.31 11.19 -18.94
N LYS A 206 -10.69 10.97 -20.10
CA LYS A 206 -11.17 10.06 -21.11
C LYS A 206 -11.01 8.61 -20.66
N ALA A 207 -11.98 7.77 -20.98
CA ALA A 207 -11.90 6.31 -20.89
C ALA A 207 -11.69 5.74 -22.29
N TYR A 208 -10.78 4.78 -22.41
CA TYR A 208 -10.39 4.20 -23.69
C TYR A 208 -11.03 2.82 -23.87
N PRO A 209 -11.53 2.48 -25.06
CA PRO A 209 -12.16 1.18 -25.29
C PRO A 209 -11.15 0.04 -25.18
N ASN A 210 -11.60 -1.10 -24.64
CA ASN A 210 -10.75 -2.26 -24.33
C ASN A 210 -10.06 -2.88 -25.57
N ASN A 211 -10.55 -2.64 -26.78
CA ASN A 211 -9.87 -3.07 -28.00
C ASN A 211 -8.52 -2.37 -28.22
N LEU A 212 -8.29 -1.21 -27.61
CA LEU A 212 -7.01 -0.50 -27.64
C LEU A 212 -6.05 -0.94 -26.51
N LEU A 213 -6.48 -1.82 -25.60
CA LEU A 213 -5.71 -2.14 -24.40
C LEU A 213 -4.36 -2.81 -24.71
N ALA A 214 -4.33 -3.73 -25.68
CA ALA A 214 -3.09 -4.40 -26.07
C ALA A 214 -2.09 -3.43 -26.68
N ASP A 215 -2.55 -2.54 -27.56
CA ASP A 215 -1.72 -1.54 -28.20
C ASP A 215 -1.23 -0.47 -27.19
N PHE A 216 -2.10 -0.09 -26.25
CA PHE A 216 -1.72 0.76 -25.13
C PHE A 216 -0.59 0.14 -24.32
N ARG A 217 -0.71 -1.12 -23.89
CA ARG A 217 0.30 -1.80 -23.07
C ARG A 217 1.65 -1.89 -23.79
N ARG A 218 1.62 -2.13 -25.09
CA ARG A 218 2.82 -2.08 -25.93
C ARG A 218 3.42 -0.68 -25.96
N HIS A 219 2.62 0.35 -26.29
CA HIS A 219 3.06 1.74 -26.31
C HIS A 219 3.62 2.19 -24.95
N PHE A 220 2.97 1.82 -23.86
CA PHE A 220 3.44 2.12 -22.51
C PHE A 220 4.83 1.55 -22.25
N ILE A 221 5.08 0.29 -22.57
CA ILE A 221 6.38 -0.34 -22.36
C ILE A 221 7.43 0.27 -23.30
N GLU A 222 7.19 0.27 -24.61
CA GLU A 222 8.19 0.64 -25.62
C GLU A 222 8.51 2.13 -25.63
N VAL A 223 7.52 2.98 -25.34
CA VAL A 223 7.68 4.44 -25.44
C VAL A 223 7.83 5.06 -24.06
N TRP A 224 6.85 4.84 -23.16
CA TRP A 224 6.88 5.54 -21.89
C TRP A 224 7.94 4.95 -20.94
N MET A 225 7.93 3.66 -20.70
CA MET A 225 8.85 3.02 -19.76
C MET A 225 10.31 3.13 -20.24
N HIS A 226 10.60 2.75 -21.47
CA HIS A 226 12.00 2.74 -21.95
C HIS A 226 12.55 4.11 -22.32
N LYS A 227 11.73 5.05 -22.79
CA LYS A 227 12.22 6.35 -23.29
C LYS A 227 11.99 7.50 -22.33
N ASN A 228 10.90 7.45 -21.53
CA ASN A 228 10.47 8.61 -20.74
C ASN A 228 10.52 8.40 -19.23
N ALA A 229 10.38 7.16 -18.71
CA ALA A 229 10.30 6.93 -17.27
C ALA A 229 11.54 7.44 -16.52
N MET A 230 12.73 7.13 -17.00
CA MET A 230 13.99 7.58 -16.37
C MET A 230 14.07 9.10 -16.27
N SER A 231 13.69 9.82 -17.34
CA SER A 231 13.68 11.29 -17.35
C SER A 231 12.56 11.84 -16.46
N TYR A 232 11.36 11.25 -16.52
CA TYR A 232 10.22 11.66 -15.71
C TYR A 232 10.51 11.59 -14.21
N PHE A 233 11.06 10.45 -13.76
CA PHE A 233 11.39 10.23 -12.36
C PHE A 233 12.65 10.95 -11.94
N GLY A 234 13.70 10.93 -12.75
CA GLY A 234 14.98 11.56 -12.45
C GLY A 234 14.90 13.09 -12.23
N GLN A 235 13.96 13.75 -12.92
CA GLN A 235 13.72 15.19 -12.73
C GLN A 235 12.93 15.50 -11.45
N ARG A 236 12.24 14.50 -10.85
CA ARG A 236 11.32 14.69 -9.71
C ARG A 236 11.82 14.06 -8.43
N ASP A 237 12.38 12.87 -8.52
CA ASP A 237 12.95 12.14 -7.37
C ASP A 237 14.03 11.16 -7.84
N GLN A 238 15.28 11.51 -7.59
CA GLN A 238 16.45 10.68 -7.93
C GLN A 238 16.43 9.31 -7.23
N ASN A 239 15.77 9.19 -6.06
CA ASN A 239 15.67 7.91 -5.36
C ASN A 239 14.80 6.90 -6.11
N ALA A 240 13.90 7.35 -6.99
CA ALA A 240 13.07 6.48 -7.81
C ALA A 240 13.86 5.68 -8.85
N ILE A 241 14.98 6.22 -9.32
CA ILE A 241 15.74 5.69 -10.47
C ILE A 241 16.08 4.21 -10.29
N LYS A 242 16.63 3.83 -9.15
CA LYS A 242 16.98 2.43 -8.85
C LYS A 242 15.79 1.48 -8.92
N TYR A 243 14.59 1.97 -8.57
CA TYR A 243 13.37 1.16 -8.63
C TYR A 243 12.85 1.03 -10.06
N ILE A 244 12.97 2.09 -10.86
CA ILE A 244 12.64 2.05 -12.28
C ILE A 244 13.59 1.10 -13.04
N GLU A 245 14.90 1.16 -12.77
CA GLU A 245 15.87 0.22 -13.34
C GLU A 245 15.56 -1.23 -12.99
N ASN A 246 15.23 -1.48 -11.70
CA ASN A 246 14.81 -2.81 -11.26
C ASN A 246 13.52 -3.26 -11.97
N LEU A 247 12.54 -2.38 -12.11
CA LEU A 247 11.28 -2.68 -12.80
C LEU A 247 11.53 -3.03 -14.27
N LEU A 248 12.36 -2.25 -14.98
CA LEU A 248 12.74 -2.50 -16.37
C LEU A 248 13.52 -3.80 -16.55
N SER A 249 14.19 -4.31 -15.51
CA SER A 249 14.89 -5.59 -15.55
C SER A 249 13.95 -6.81 -15.50
N LEU A 250 12.71 -6.64 -15.09
CA LEU A 250 11.74 -7.73 -14.98
C LEU A 250 11.27 -8.22 -16.37
N PRO A 251 10.97 -9.51 -16.52
CA PRO A 251 10.56 -10.10 -17.81
C PRO A 251 9.40 -9.37 -18.49
N ASN A 252 8.42 -8.89 -17.72
CA ASN A 252 7.23 -8.20 -18.23
C ASN A 252 7.51 -6.81 -18.83
N TYR A 253 8.69 -6.25 -18.59
CA TYR A 253 9.13 -4.92 -19.08
C TYR A 253 10.26 -5.01 -20.08
N ARG A 254 10.81 -6.22 -20.34
CA ARG A 254 11.76 -6.43 -21.40
C ARG A 254 11.08 -6.27 -22.76
N ASP A 255 11.84 -5.77 -23.69
CA ASP A 255 11.39 -5.47 -25.07
C ASP A 255 10.57 -6.64 -25.65
N ILE A 256 9.32 -6.35 -25.99
CA ILE A 256 8.38 -7.35 -26.57
C ILE A 256 8.72 -7.63 -28.04
N ALA A 257 9.66 -6.90 -28.64
CA ALA A 257 10.04 -7.02 -30.05
C ALA A 257 10.49 -8.44 -30.48
N GLY A 258 10.77 -9.35 -29.53
CA GLY A 258 11.11 -10.75 -29.82
C GLY A 258 9.95 -11.75 -29.74
N PHE A 259 8.72 -11.33 -29.40
CA PHE A 259 7.59 -12.25 -29.16
C PHE A 259 6.45 -12.19 -30.18
N LEU A 260 6.59 -11.44 -31.27
CA LEU A 260 5.62 -11.51 -32.36
C LEU A 260 5.98 -12.70 -33.27
N PRO A 261 5.05 -13.66 -33.51
CA PRO A 261 5.22 -14.58 -34.62
C PRO A 261 5.35 -13.76 -35.91
N ALA A 262 6.34 -14.09 -36.70
CA ALA A 262 6.49 -13.50 -38.03
C ALA A 262 5.16 -13.65 -38.79
N ALA A 263 4.67 -12.53 -39.34
CA ALA A 263 3.44 -12.46 -40.10
C ALA A 263 3.51 -13.29 -41.39
#